data_5fdca835721d7316083de40c137e5fd6
#
_entry.id   5fdca835721d7316083de40c137e5fd6
#
_cell.length_a   1.000
_cell.length_b   1.000
_cell.length_c   1.000
_cell.angle_alpha   90.00
_cell.angle_beta   90.00
_cell.angle_gamma   90.00
#
_symmetry.space_group_name_H-M   'P 1'
#
loop_
_entity.id
_entity.type
_entity.pdbx_description
1 polymer ?
#
loop_
_entity_poly.entity_id
_entity_poly.type
_entity_poly.pdbx_seq_one_letter_code
_entity_poly.pdbx_strand_id
1 'polypeptide(L)'
;MLSARILAAAREEFAHHGWAGTTIRAVARAADVDPALVYHYFGSKEALLDTSTNPPQRWLESVARTWTAPVGQLGEALLRLMLGAWADEEIGPMLRAIVLTAAHDEATREKLRRVVESGLMGVSQLGIDERDRLKRSGLISSQIMGLAMMRFVWKIEPVASMSDDELVSTVAPNLQRYIEGA
;
A
#
# COMPACT_ATOMS: atom_id res chain seq x y z
N MET A 1 7.56 -7.61 -21.51
CA MET A 1 7.92 -8.83 -20.76
C MET A 1 9.19 -8.63 -19.91
N LEU A 2 10.33 -8.17 -20.45
CA LEU A 2 11.59 -8.02 -19.67
C LEU A 2 11.50 -6.92 -18.60
N SER A 3 10.96 -5.75 -18.96
CA SER A 3 10.72 -4.64 -18.01
C SER A 3 9.81 -5.05 -16.85
N ALA A 4 8.80 -5.88 -17.09
CA ALA A 4 7.90 -6.39 -16.03
C ALA A 4 8.64 -7.33 -15.05
N ARG A 5 9.57 -8.17 -15.55
CA ARG A 5 10.44 -9.01 -14.71
C ARG A 5 11.34 -8.16 -13.80
N ILE A 6 11.97 -7.13 -14.38
CA ILE A 6 12.81 -6.19 -13.61
C ILE A 6 11.97 -5.49 -12.55
N LEU A 7 10.76 -5.06 -12.90
CA LEU A 7 9.87 -4.36 -11.98
C LEU A 7 9.42 -5.25 -10.82
N ALA A 8 9.07 -6.52 -11.09
CA ALA A 8 8.72 -7.48 -10.05
C ALA A 8 9.92 -7.72 -9.10
N ALA A 9 11.11 -7.96 -9.65
CA ALA A 9 12.33 -8.11 -8.85
C ALA A 9 12.65 -6.85 -8.02
N ALA A 10 12.45 -5.65 -8.58
CA ALA A 10 12.65 -4.40 -7.88
C ALA A 10 11.69 -4.24 -6.69
N ARG A 11 10.41 -4.59 -6.86
CA ARG A 11 9.41 -4.57 -5.77
C ARG A 11 9.82 -5.46 -4.61
N GLU A 12 10.26 -6.69 -4.89
CA GLU A 12 10.74 -7.61 -3.86
C GLU A 12 12.01 -7.11 -3.17
N GLU A 13 13.00 -6.63 -3.92
CA GLU A 13 14.24 -6.10 -3.35
C GLU A 13 13.96 -4.88 -2.45
N PHE A 14 13.12 -3.93 -2.89
CA PHE A 14 12.72 -2.80 -2.07
C PHE A 14 11.86 -3.20 -0.87
N ALA A 15 11.01 -4.21 -1.01
CA ALA A 15 10.18 -4.73 0.08
C ALA A 15 10.99 -5.42 1.17
N HIS A 16 12.10 -6.08 0.81
CA HIS A 16 12.95 -6.80 1.77
C HIS A 16 14.06 -5.95 2.36
N HIS A 17 14.65 -5.06 1.57
CA HIS A 17 15.87 -4.35 1.94
C HIS A 17 15.68 -2.84 2.09
N GLY A 18 14.49 -2.32 1.77
CA GLY A 18 14.20 -0.87 1.75
C GLY A 18 15.04 -0.13 0.71
N TRP A 19 14.96 1.21 0.73
CA TRP A 19 15.70 2.06 -0.20
C TRP A 19 17.23 1.88 -0.05
N ALA A 20 17.75 2.00 1.17
CA ALA A 20 19.20 2.00 1.41
C ALA A 20 19.86 0.66 1.08
N GLY A 21 19.18 -0.46 1.39
CA GLY A 21 19.72 -1.81 1.19
C GLY A 21 19.61 -2.34 -0.25
N THR A 22 18.73 -1.77 -1.09
CA THR A 22 18.53 -2.20 -2.47
C THR A 22 19.59 -1.58 -3.40
N THR A 23 20.15 -2.38 -4.31
CA THR A 23 21.06 -1.91 -5.36
C THR A 23 20.57 -2.35 -6.75
N ILE A 24 20.90 -1.57 -7.80
CA ILE A 24 20.59 -1.97 -9.18
C ILE A 24 21.19 -3.33 -9.54
N ARG A 25 22.38 -3.66 -9.01
CA ARG A 25 23.00 -4.98 -9.23
C ARG A 25 22.21 -6.12 -8.55
N ALA A 26 21.65 -5.88 -7.37
CA ALA A 26 20.79 -6.86 -6.68
C ALA A 26 19.51 -7.11 -7.48
N VAL A 27 18.83 -6.04 -7.92
CA VAL A 27 17.64 -6.13 -8.78
C VAL A 27 17.95 -6.87 -10.10
N ALA A 28 19.06 -6.53 -10.77
CA ALA A 28 19.46 -7.18 -12.01
C ALA A 28 19.70 -8.69 -11.83
N ARG A 29 20.38 -9.07 -10.74
CA ARG A 29 20.60 -10.48 -10.38
C ARG A 29 19.29 -11.20 -10.10
N ALA A 30 18.38 -10.59 -9.32
CA ALA A 30 17.07 -11.16 -9.00
C ALA A 30 16.18 -11.30 -10.26
N ALA A 31 16.32 -10.37 -11.21
CA ALA A 31 15.61 -10.40 -12.50
C ALA A 31 16.30 -11.27 -13.56
N ASP A 32 17.47 -11.83 -13.27
CA ASP A 32 18.30 -12.57 -14.24
C ASP A 32 18.55 -11.76 -15.52
N VAL A 33 19.12 -10.55 -15.34
CA VAL A 33 19.49 -9.63 -16.43
C VAL A 33 20.82 -8.92 -16.15
N ASP A 34 21.41 -8.33 -17.20
CA ASP A 34 22.53 -7.43 -17.03
C ASP A 34 22.10 -6.12 -16.36
N PRO A 35 22.88 -5.56 -15.40
CA PRO A 35 22.59 -4.25 -14.79
C PRO A 35 22.40 -3.10 -15.79
N ALA A 36 23.07 -3.15 -16.94
CA ALA A 36 22.89 -2.15 -18.00
C ALA A 36 21.46 -2.14 -18.55
N LEU A 37 20.79 -3.29 -18.58
CA LEU A 37 19.38 -3.36 -18.99
C LEU A 37 18.46 -2.67 -17.99
N VAL A 38 18.74 -2.76 -16.69
CA VAL A 38 17.97 -2.03 -15.68
C VAL A 38 18.11 -0.53 -15.90
N TYR A 39 19.33 -0.04 -16.12
CA TYR A 39 19.56 1.36 -16.44
C TYR A 39 18.91 1.77 -17.78
N HIS A 40 18.96 0.90 -18.79
CA HIS A 40 18.32 1.16 -20.09
C HIS A 40 16.80 1.37 -19.96
N TYR A 41 16.12 0.54 -19.17
CA TYR A 41 14.65 0.62 -19.01
C TYR A 41 14.19 1.71 -18.05
N PHE A 42 14.95 1.97 -16.99
CA PHE A 42 14.48 2.80 -15.87
C PHE A 42 15.35 4.03 -15.61
N GLY A 43 16.55 4.10 -16.15
CA GLY A 43 17.45 5.25 -16.05
C GLY A 43 18.17 5.36 -14.72
N SER A 44 17.48 5.28 -13.58
CA SER A 44 18.09 5.39 -12.25
C SER A 44 17.40 4.50 -11.22
N LYS A 45 17.98 4.37 -10.03
CA LYS A 45 17.37 3.66 -8.91
C LYS A 45 16.12 4.38 -8.42
N GLU A 46 16.13 5.71 -8.42
CA GLU A 46 15.01 6.57 -8.05
C GLU A 46 13.82 6.36 -9.01
N ALA A 47 14.08 6.38 -10.32
CA ALA A 47 13.04 6.14 -11.33
C ALA A 47 12.52 4.70 -11.30
N LEU A 48 13.38 3.73 -10.98
CA LEU A 48 12.97 2.34 -10.77
C LEU A 48 12.05 2.22 -9.54
N LEU A 49 12.39 2.85 -8.42
CA LEU A 49 11.55 2.89 -7.23
C LEU A 49 10.20 3.57 -7.54
N ASP A 50 10.25 4.72 -8.22
CA ASP A 50 9.04 5.46 -8.60
C ASP A 50 8.08 4.58 -9.39
N THR A 51 8.60 3.88 -10.41
CA THR A 51 7.80 2.96 -11.23
C THR A 51 7.33 1.75 -10.44
N SER A 52 8.17 1.19 -9.55
CA SER A 52 7.84 0.00 -8.75
C SER A 52 6.75 0.26 -7.72
N THR A 53 6.62 1.51 -7.29
CA THR A 53 5.62 1.95 -6.31
C THR A 53 4.35 2.53 -6.95
N ASN A 54 4.24 2.54 -8.28
CA ASN A 54 3.00 2.93 -8.93
C ASN A 54 1.98 1.78 -8.87
N PRO A 55 0.75 2.06 -8.41
CA PRO A 55 -0.27 1.04 -8.27
C PRO A 55 -0.75 0.55 -9.65
N PRO A 56 -0.93 -0.77 -9.83
CA PRO A 56 -1.52 -1.31 -11.04
C PRO A 56 -2.98 -0.86 -11.21
N GLN A 57 -3.44 -0.75 -12.47
CA GLN A 57 -4.79 -0.29 -12.79
C GLN A 57 -5.88 -1.11 -12.07
N ARG A 58 -5.72 -2.44 -11.98
CA ARG A 58 -6.65 -3.31 -11.28
C ARG A 58 -6.83 -2.97 -9.79
N TRP A 59 -5.78 -2.44 -9.15
CA TRP A 59 -5.85 -1.95 -7.79
C TRP A 59 -6.70 -0.69 -7.69
N LEU A 60 -6.45 0.29 -8.55
CA LEU A 60 -7.24 1.52 -8.60
C LEU A 60 -8.73 1.24 -8.85
N GLU A 61 -9.05 0.30 -9.73
CA GLU A 61 -10.41 -0.16 -9.98
C GLU A 61 -11.04 -0.86 -8.76
N SER A 62 -10.26 -1.64 -8.02
CA SER A 62 -10.73 -2.29 -6.79
C SER A 62 -11.03 -1.28 -5.70
N VAL A 63 -10.17 -0.28 -5.53
CA VAL A 63 -10.42 0.87 -4.65
C VAL A 63 -11.71 1.57 -5.06
N ALA A 64 -11.88 1.92 -6.33
CA ALA A 64 -13.07 2.61 -6.81
C ALA A 64 -14.35 1.80 -6.56
N ARG A 65 -14.33 0.50 -6.81
CA ARG A 65 -15.48 -0.41 -6.52
C ARG A 65 -15.82 -0.46 -5.04
N THR A 66 -14.83 -0.45 -4.15
CA THR A 66 -15.07 -0.47 -2.70
C THR A 66 -15.94 0.70 -2.26
N TRP A 67 -15.77 1.87 -2.88
CA TRP A 67 -16.57 3.06 -2.58
C TRP A 67 -18.00 3.03 -3.13
N THR A 68 -18.38 2.03 -3.90
CA THR A 68 -19.77 1.82 -4.30
C THR A 68 -20.58 1.01 -3.27
N ALA A 69 -19.93 0.52 -2.22
CA ALA A 69 -20.61 -0.18 -1.14
C ALA A 69 -21.54 0.77 -0.34
N PRO A 70 -22.62 0.25 0.27
CA PRO A 70 -23.43 1.05 1.16
C PRO A 70 -22.60 1.68 2.28
N VAL A 71 -22.92 2.94 2.66
CA VAL A 71 -22.13 3.70 3.64
C VAL A 71 -21.90 2.91 4.93
N GLY A 72 -22.91 2.24 5.46
CA GLY A 72 -22.81 1.42 6.68
C GLY A 72 -21.96 0.13 6.55
N GLN A 73 -21.45 -0.19 5.37
CA GLN A 73 -20.59 -1.36 5.09
C GLN A 73 -19.18 -0.96 4.63
N LEU A 74 -18.88 0.32 4.53
CA LEU A 74 -17.60 0.80 4.01
C LEU A 74 -16.42 0.40 4.90
N GLY A 75 -16.59 0.35 6.22
CA GLY A 75 -15.55 -0.08 7.15
C GLY A 75 -15.10 -1.53 6.88
N GLU A 76 -16.05 -2.43 6.70
CA GLU A 76 -15.76 -3.83 6.32
C GLU A 76 -15.14 -3.92 4.92
N ALA A 77 -15.75 -3.24 3.93
CA ALA A 77 -15.28 -3.27 2.55
C ALA A 77 -13.84 -2.77 2.42
N LEU A 78 -13.48 -1.69 3.10
CA LEU A 78 -12.12 -1.15 3.14
C LEU A 78 -11.14 -2.12 3.80
N LEU A 79 -11.51 -2.73 4.91
CA LEU A 79 -10.61 -3.65 5.60
C LEU A 79 -10.36 -4.91 4.77
N ARG A 80 -11.40 -5.48 4.13
CA ARG A 80 -11.24 -6.62 3.22
C ARG A 80 -10.38 -6.26 2.00
N LEU A 81 -10.60 -5.09 1.42
CA LEU A 81 -9.75 -4.58 0.33
C LEU A 81 -8.28 -4.53 0.75
N MET A 82 -7.99 -3.99 1.92
CA MET A 82 -6.63 -3.86 2.46
C MET A 82 -6.00 -5.24 2.71
N LEU A 83 -6.70 -6.15 3.40
CA LEU A 83 -6.20 -7.50 3.68
C LEU A 83 -5.86 -8.24 2.37
N GLY A 84 -6.77 -8.21 1.40
CA GLY A 84 -6.54 -8.81 0.09
C GLY A 84 -5.37 -8.19 -0.67
N ALA A 85 -5.21 -6.86 -0.62
CA ALA A 85 -4.11 -6.16 -1.28
C ALA A 85 -2.73 -6.53 -0.70
N TRP A 86 -2.62 -6.64 0.62
CA TRP A 86 -1.38 -7.01 1.28
C TRP A 86 -1.01 -8.49 1.08
N ALA A 87 -2.00 -9.36 0.88
CA ALA A 87 -1.82 -10.77 0.56
C ALA A 87 -1.57 -11.04 -0.95
N ASP A 88 -1.84 -10.06 -1.82
CA ASP A 88 -1.67 -10.19 -3.26
C ASP A 88 -0.19 -10.25 -3.65
N GLU A 89 0.16 -11.13 -4.60
CA GLU A 89 1.55 -11.39 -5.02
C GLU A 89 2.22 -10.20 -5.71
N GLU A 90 1.47 -9.28 -6.30
CA GLU A 90 2.01 -8.10 -6.97
C GLU A 90 1.87 -6.83 -6.12
N ILE A 91 0.71 -6.65 -5.48
CA ILE A 91 0.38 -5.44 -4.73
C ILE A 91 1.05 -5.47 -3.36
N GLY A 92 1.11 -6.62 -2.69
CA GLY A 92 1.72 -6.77 -1.37
C GLY A 92 3.19 -6.32 -1.31
N PRO A 93 4.07 -6.80 -2.21
CA PRO A 93 5.46 -6.32 -2.29
C PRO A 93 5.55 -4.82 -2.57
N MET A 94 4.70 -4.27 -3.46
CA MET A 94 4.63 -2.84 -3.72
C MET A 94 4.28 -2.04 -2.45
N LEU A 95 3.26 -2.46 -1.71
CA LEU A 95 2.84 -1.80 -0.46
C LEU A 95 3.95 -1.86 0.60
N ARG A 96 4.60 -3.00 0.77
CA ARG A 96 5.75 -3.15 1.67
C ARG A 96 6.90 -2.22 1.27
N ALA A 97 7.23 -2.17 -0.03
CA ALA A 97 8.28 -1.28 -0.54
C ALA A 97 7.98 0.19 -0.23
N ILE A 98 6.74 0.65 -0.44
CA ILE A 98 6.31 2.01 -0.12
C ILE A 98 6.51 2.29 1.37
N VAL A 99 5.98 1.44 2.24
CA VAL A 99 5.97 1.68 3.68
C VAL A 99 7.38 1.66 4.26
N LEU A 100 8.21 0.69 3.89
CA LEU A 100 9.58 0.57 4.39
C LEU A 100 10.50 1.68 3.84
N THR A 101 10.24 2.15 2.63
CA THR A 101 11.02 3.25 2.04
C THR A 101 10.59 4.61 2.57
N ALA A 102 9.30 4.84 2.80
CA ALA A 102 8.79 6.13 3.30
C ALA A 102 9.38 6.56 4.65
N ALA A 103 9.85 5.61 5.47
CA ALA A 103 10.54 5.91 6.72
C ALA A 103 11.85 6.69 6.51
N HIS A 104 12.52 6.53 5.36
CA HIS A 104 13.86 7.06 5.09
C HIS A 104 13.96 7.88 3.80
N ASP A 105 12.90 7.93 2.99
CA ASP A 105 12.85 8.64 1.70
C ASP A 105 11.70 9.64 1.67
N GLU A 106 12.04 10.94 1.53
CA GLU A 106 11.06 12.03 1.55
C GLU A 106 10.10 11.96 0.35
N ALA A 107 10.60 11.60 -0.84
CA ALA A 107 9.75 11.53 -2.04
C ALA A 107 8.68 10.42 -1.90
N THR A 108 9.05 9.28 -1.34
CA THR A 108 8.11 8.18 -1.06
C THR A 108 7.13 8.55 0.06
N ARG A 109 7.59 9.26 1.10
CA ARG A 109 6.73 9.79 2.18
C ARG A 109 5.70 10.78 1.63
N GLU A 110 6.11 11.64 0.73
CA GLU A 110 5.21 12.58 0.05
C GLU A 110 4.16 11.87 -0.83
N LYS A 111 4.52 10.77 -1.51
CA LYS A 111 3.53 9.93 -2.21
C LYS A 111 2.51 9.35 -1.23
N LEU A 112 2.97 8.80 -0.11
CA LEU A 112 2.08 8.25 0.91
C LEU A 112 1.16 9.32 1.50
N ARG A 113 1.70 10.52 1.79
CA ARG A 113 0.93 11.66 2.26
C ARG A 113 -0.19 12.03 1.27
N ARG A 114 0.12 12.13 -0.02
CA ARG A 114 -0.89 12.41 -1.06
C ARG A 114 -1.96 11.34 -1.15
N VAL A 115 -1.61 10.06 -0.98
CA VAL A 115 -2.57 8.96 -0.93
C VAL A 115 -3.55 9.15 0.24
N VAL A 116 -3.07 9.50 1.42
CA VAL A 116 -3.90 9.77 2.59
C VAL A 116 -4.78 11.01 2.37
N GLU A 117 -4.19 12.11 1.90
CA GLU A 117 -4.87 13.40 1.71
C GLU A 117 -5.88 13.39 0.55
N SER A 118 -5.59 12.67 -0.52
CA SER A 118 -6.49 12.56 -1.68
C SER A 118 -7.81 11.88 -1.33
N GLY A 119 -7.91 11.34 -0.09
CA GLY A 119 -9.06 10.56 0.29
C GLY A 119 -9.22 9.33 -0.62
N LEU A 120 -8.09 8.74 -1.09
CA LEU A 120 -8.11 7.45 -1.79
C LEU A 120 -8.81 6.40 -0.93
N MET A 121 -8.93 6.70 0.35
CA MET A 121 -9.82 6.06 1.29
C MET A 121 -11.26 6.61 1.18
N GLY A 122 -11.63 7.34 0.05
CA GLY A 122 -12.98 7.72 -0.43
C GLY A 122 -13.84 8.53 0.49
N VAL A 123 -13.31 8.96 1.62
CA VAL A 123 -14.01 9.87 2.55
C VAL A 123 -14.43 11.18 1.83
N SER A 124 -13.78 11.51 0.71
CA SER A 124 -14.14 12.63 -0.17
C SER A 124 -15.54 12.52 -0.78
N GLN A 125 -16.10 11.32 -0.88
CA GLN A 125 -17.42 11.09 -1.48
C GLN A 125 -18.57 11.26 -0.48
N LEU A 126 -18.26 11.45 0.81
CA LEU A 126 -19.27 11.50 1.89
C LEU A 126 -19.89 12.89 2.10
N GLY A 127 -19.53 13.90 1.31
CA GLY A 127 -20.09 15.26 1.40
C GLY A 127 -19.76 16.02 2.68
N ILE A 128 -18.68 15.65 3.37
CA ILE A 128 -18.19 16.31 4.59
C ILE A 128 -17.17 17.41 4.25
N ASP A 129 -17.00 18.38 5.16
CA ASP A 129 -16.03 19.45 4.98
C ASP A 129 -14.58 18.91 4.90
N GLU A 130 -13.66 19.70 4.30
CA GLU A 130 -12.30 19.29 4.02
C GLU A 130 -11.50 18.96 5.28
N ARG A 131 -11.68 19.73 6.36
CA ARG A 131 -10.94 19.54 7.61
C ARG A 131 -11.33 18.22 8.29
N ASP A 132 -12.63 17.93 8.33
CA ASP A 132 -13.15 16.69 8.90
C ASP A 132 -12.78 15.49 8.02
N ARG A 133 -12.79 15.65 6.71
CA ARG A 133 -12.32 14.67 5.74
C ARG A 133 -10.86 14.28 5.98
N LEU A 134 -9.95 15.24 6.12
CA LEU A 134 -8.53 14.98 6.38
C LEU A 134 -8.32 14.25 7.71
N LYS A 135 -9.02 14.66 8.76
CA LYS A 135 -8.98 14.00 10.06
C LYS A 135 -9.42 12.54 9.96
N ARG A 136 -10.56 12.26 9.34
CA ARG A 136 -11.09 10.90 9.18
C ARG A 136 -10.18 10.03 8.31
N SER A 137 -9.71 10.55 7.17
CA SER A 137 -8.73 9.86 6.32
C SER A 137 -7.46 9.50 7.09
N GLY A 138 -6.96 10.41 7.93
CA GLY A 138 -5.79 10.15 8.77
C GLY A 138 -6.05 9.03 9.80
N LEU A 139 -7.20 9.03 10.46
CA LEU A 139 -7.58 8.01 11.44
C LEU A 139 -7.76 6.63 10.78
N ILE A 140 -8.45 6.56 9.65
CA ILE A 140 -8.63 5.32 8.87
C ILE A 140 -7.26 4.79 8.42
N SER A 141 -6.43 5.66 7.84
CA SER A 141 -5.10 5.27 7.36
C SER A 141 -4.21 4.80 8.49
N SER A 142 -4.26 5.41 9.67
CA SER A 142 -3.48 4.98 10.83
C SER A 142 -3.86 3.59 11.32
N GLN A 143 -5.15 3.27 11.35
CA GLN A 143 -5.63 1.93 11.71
C GLN A 143 -5.21 0.87 10.69
N ILE A 144 -5.42 1.15 9.40
CA ILE A 144 -5.05 0.25 8.30
C ILE A 144 -3.53 0.03 8.28
N MET A 145 -2.74 1.11 8.39
CA MET A 145 -1.28 1.02 8.39
C MET A 145 -0.75 0.25 9.60
N GLY A 146 -1.27 0.54 10.80
CA GLY A 146 -0.87 -0.16 12.02
C GLY A 146 -1.14 -1.66 11.93
N LEU A 147 -2.33 -2.05 11.48
CA LEU A 147 -2.71 -3.45 11.28
C LEU A 147 -1.81 -4.12 10.21
N ALA A 148 -1.57 -3.45 9.09
CA ALA A 148 -0.73 -3.97 8.02
C ALA A 148 0.72 -4.19 8.48
N MET A 149 1.29 -3.26 9.25
CA MET A 149 2.63 -3.41 9.82
C MET A 149 2.72 -4.61 10.76
N MET A 150 1.76 -4.75 11.67
CA MET A 150 1.73 -5.86 12.63
C MET A 150 1.60 -7.22 11.92
N ARG A 151 0.69 -7.32 10.94
CA ARG A 151 0.33 -8.58 10.29
C ARG A 151 1.32 -9.01 9.22
N PHE A 152 1.67 -8.10 8.29
CA PHE A 152 2.36 -8.46 7.05
C PHE A 152 3.84 -8.10 7.04
N VAL A 153 4.25 -7.09 7.82
CA VAL A 153 5.65 -6.64 7.84
C VAL A 153 6.38 -7.25 9.02
N TRP A 154 5.92 -6.99 10.24
CA TRP A 154 6.60 -7.48 11.46
C TRP A 154 6.15 -8.88 11.89
N LYS A 155 4.97 -9.33 11.41
CA LYS A 155 4.40 -10.64 11.70
C LYS A 155 4.31 -10.92 13.20
N ILE A 156 3.75 -9.96 13.95
CA ILE A 156 3.64 -10.01 15.40
C ILE A 156 2.34 -10.71 15.81
N GLU A 157 2.45 -11.74 16.62
CA GLU A 157 1.32 -12.47 17.17
C GLU A 157 0.61 -11.68 18.27
N PRO A 158 -0.73 -11.87 18.47
CA PRO A 158 -1.59 -12.81 17.74
C PRO A 158 -2.09 -12.29 16.39
N VAL A 159 -1.87 -11.02 16.06
CA VAL A 159 -2.43 -10.37 14.87
C VAL A 159 -1.98 -11.02 13.56
N ALA A 160 -0.77 -11.58 13.54
CA ALA A 160 -0.22 -12.23 12.35
C ALA A 160 -1.01 -13.48 11.93
N SER A 161 -1.49 -14.25 12.90
CA SER A 161 -2.20 -15.53 12.67
C SER A 161 -3.73 -15.44 12.73
N MET A 162 -4.31 -14.30 13.15
CA MET A 162 -5.77 -14.11 13.13
C MET A 162 -6.32 -14.32 11.72
N SER A 163 -7.50 -14.94 11.61
CA SER A 163 -8.20 -15.02 10.31
C SER A 163 -8.66 -13.66 9.83
N ASP A 164 -8.85 -13.50 8.52
CA ASP A 164 -9.38 -12.26 7.95
C ASP A 164 -10.76 -11.92 8.51
N ASP A 165 -11.63 -12.93 8.70
CA ASP A 165 -12.97 -12.70 9.23
C ASP A 165 -12.95 -12.25 10.70
N GLU A 166 -12.02 -12.76 11.51
CA GLU A 166 -11.82 -12.34 12.89
C GLU A 166 -11.32 -10.88 12.94
N LEU A 167 -10.36 -10.53 12.10
CA LEU A 167 -9.88 -9.14 11.99
C LEU A 167 -10.99 -8.20 11.51
N VAL A 168 -11.75 -8.63 10.51
CA VAL A 168 -12.86 -7.83 9.97
C VAL A 168 -13.92 -7.59 11.04
N SER A 169 -14.37 -8.63 11.73
CA SER A 169 -15.40 -8.49 12.77
C SER A 169 -14.96 -7.59 13.93
N THR A 170 -13.65 -7.57 14.23
CA THR A 170 -13.11 -6.82 15.36
C THR A 170 -12.73 -5.38 15.00
N VAL A 171 -12.12 -5.17 13.83
CA VAL A 171 -11.50 -3.89 13.45
C VAL A 171 -12.42 -3.03 12.57
N ALA A 172 -13.22 -3.64 11.67
CA ALA A 172 -14.08 -2.91 10.75
C ALA A 172 -15.07 -1.95 11.45
N PRO A 173 -15.64 -2.26 12.62
CA PRO A 173 -16.49 -1.32 13.34
C PRO A 173 -15.78 -0.01 13.71
N ASN A 174 -14.47 -0.04 14.00
CA ASN A 174 -13.71 1.18 14.28
C ASN A 174 -13.54 2.03 13.03
N LEU A 175 -13.22 1.41 11.89
CA LEU A 175 -13.16 2.12 10.61
C LEU A 175 -14.52 2.74 10.26
N GLN A 176 -15.60 2.00 10.48
CA GLN A 176 -16.96 2.48 10.22
C GLN A 176 -17.29 3.72 11.05
N ARG A 177 -16.93 3.75 12.34
CA ARG A 177 -17.10 4.95 13.19
C ARG A 177 -16.34 6.16 12.66
N TYR A 178 -15.10 5.98 12.15
CA TYR A 178 -14.35 7.08 11.55
C TYR A 178 -15.01 7.58 10.26
N ILE A 179 -15.61 6.67 9.47
CA ILE A 179 -16.34 7.03 8.24
C ILE A 179 -17.62 7.82 8.59
N GLU A 180 -18.36 7.41 9.58
CA GLU A 180 -19.62 8.04 9.99
C GLU A 180 -19.40 9.30 10.85
N GLY A 181 -18.24 9.44 11.48
CA GLY A 181 -17.92 10.60 12.32
C GLY A 181 -18.48 10.51 13.72
N ALA A 182 -18.75 9.30 14.19
CA ALA A 182 -19.27 9.03 15.54
C ALA A 182 -18.13 8.83 16.56
#